data_14f69d1acaf786ad9621efde6e95fbab
#
_entry.id   14f69d1acaf786ad9621efde6e95fbab
#
_cell.length_a   1.000
_cell.length_b   1.000
_cell.length_c   1.000
_cell.angle_alpha   90.00
_cell.angle_beta   90.00
_cell.angle_gamma   90.00
#
_symmetry.space_group_name_H-M   'P 1'
#
loop_
_entity.id
_entity.type
_entity.pdbx_description
1 polymer ?
#
loop_
_entity_poly.entity_id
_entity_poly.type
_entity_poly.pdbx_seq_one_letter_code
_entity_poly.pdbx_strand_id
1 'polypeptide(L)'
;HDDKVLIEEMISGREVECGVLGSKASAIGEIIILGNHEFYDFEAKYLDDATKLIVPAEIPEEIAKQIRAYAIQAFNLIGAEGLARVDFFLKPDGSLVLNEINTMPGFTATSMYPRLWQASGITYQNLITELIRVAQKKVK
;
A
#
# COMPACT_ATOMS: atom_id res chain seq x y z
N HIS A 1 -27.19 -9.26 4.39
CA HIS A 1 -25.89 -9.06 4.99
C HIS A 1 -25.21 -10.43 5.15
N ASP A 2 -24.19 -10.62 5.93
CA ASP A 2 -23.43 -11.86 6.00
C ASP A 2 -23.72 -12.62 7.30
N ASP A 3 -23.56 -13.96 7.26
CA ASP A 3 -23.68 -14.82 8.42
C ASP A 3 -22.43 -14.86 9.30
N LYS A 4 -21.34 -14.23 8.82
CA LYS A 4 -20.05 -14.14 9.50
C LYS A 4 -19.63 -12.68 9.68
N VAL A 5 -19.08 -12.39 10.86
CA VAL A 5 -18.55 -11.08 11.20
C VAL A 5 -17.11 -11.25 11.64
N LEU A 6 -16.20 -10.45 11.07
CA LEU A 6 -14.83 -10.34 11.51
C LEU A 6 -14.74 -9.26 12.59
N ILE A 7 -14.13 -9.58 13.73
CA ILE A 7 -13.85 -8.64 14.81
C ILE A 7 -12.34 -8.58 14.99
N GLU A 8 -11.76 -7.39 14.80
CA GLU A 8 -10.32 -7.15 14.89
C GLU A 8 -10.01 -6.15 16.00
N GLU A 9 -8.80 -6.24 16.55
CA GLU A 9 -8.30 -5.24 17.48
C GLU A 9 -8.12 -3.90 16.76
N MET A 10 -8.59 -2.81 17.37
CA MET A 10 -8.32 -1.47 16.85
C MET A 10 -6.87 -1.09 17.10
N ILE A 11 -6.11 -0.88 16.04
CA ILE A 11 -4.71 -0.47 16.12
C ILE A 11 -4.60 1.05 15.97
N SER A 12 -4.07 1.70 17.02
CA SER A 12 -3.73 3.12 16.96
C SER A 12 -2.35 3.31 16.33
N GLY A 13 -2.28 3.98 15.19
CA GLY A 13 -1.03 4.19 14.45
C GLY A 13 -1.24 5.02 13.18
N ARG A 14 -0.12 5.32 12.51
CA ARG A 14 -0.13 5.95 11.19
C ARG A 14 -0.36 4.86 10.14
N GLU A 15 -1.25 5.10 9.20
CA GLU A 15 -1.48 4.18 8.08
C GLU A 15 -0.46 4.44 6.98
N VAL A 16 0.39 3.45 6.71
CA VAL A 16 1.47 3.54 5.72
C VAL A 16 1.38 2.40 4.71
N GLU A 17 1.65 2.70 3.45
CA GLU A 17 1.45 1.80 2.33
C GLU A 17 2.73 1.60 1.52
N CYS A 18 2.95 0.38 1.03
CA CYS A 18 4.08 0.00 0.18
C CYS A 18 3.59 -0.75 -1.05
N GLY A 19 3.97 -0.28 -2.24
CA GLY A 19 3.74 -1.00 -3.49
C GLY A 19 4.78 -2.09 -3.70
N VAL A 20 4.33 -3.28 -4.09
CA VAL A 20 5.20 -4.38 -4.54
C VAL A 20 4.97 -4.62 -6.02
N LEU A 21 6.06 -4.83 -6.78
CA LEU A 21 6.07 -5.19 -8.20
C LEU A 21 7.12 -6.29 -8.42
N GLY A 22 6.67 -7.52 -8.59
CA GLY A 22 7.55 -8.68 -8.61
C GLY A 22 8.38 -8.79 -7.32
N SER A 23 9.70 -8.64 -7.41
CA SER A 23 10.62 -8.68 -6.26
C SER A 23 11.01 -7.28 -5.72
N LYS A 24 10.40 -6.21 -6.22
CA LYS A 24 10.75 -4.84 -5.85
C LYS A 24 9.67 -4.22 -4.98
N ALA A 25 10.09 -3.40 -4.01
CA ALA A 25 9.22 -2.56 -3.19
C ALA A 25 9.44 -1.08 -3.53
N SER A 26 8.38 -0.30 -3.47
CA SER A 26 8.36 1.13 -3.77
C SER A 26 8.84 2.01 -2.62
N ALA A 27 8.80 3.33 -2.82
CA ALA A 27 8.72 4.30 -1.73
C ALA A 27 7.48 4.02 -0.86
N ILE A 28 7.51 4.50 0.38
CA ILE A 28 6.39 4.37 1.31
C ILE A 28 5.49 5.59 1.18
N GLY A 29 4.19 5.39 1.17
CA GLY A 29 3.19 6.44 1.28
C GLY A 29 2.50 6.40 2.63
N GLU A 30 1.87 7.49 2.99
CA GLU A 30 1.03 7.61 4.19
C GLU A 30 -0.34 8.16 3.82
N ILE A 31 -1.37 7.63 4.45
CA ILE A 31 -2.72 8.15 4.37
C ILE A 31 -3.04 8.88 5.67
N ILE A 32 -3.43 10.14 5.55
CA ILE A 32 -3.95 10.92 6.68
C ILE A 32 -5.43 11.17 6.44
N ILE A 33 -6.27 10.69 7.35
CA ILE A 33 -7.70 10.97 7.34
C ILE A 33 -7.91 12.37 7.90
N LEU A 34 -8.54 13.25 7.11
CA LEU A 34 -8.86 14.62 7.50
C LEU A 34 -10.32 14.66 8.00
N GLY A 35 -10.54 15.04 9.26
CA GLY A 35 -11.86 15.21 9.85
C GLY A 35 -12.22 14.23 10.95
N ASN A 36 -13.49 14.31 11.46
CA ASN A 36 -14.00 13.49 12.55
C ASN A 36 -14.48 12.08 12.13
N HIS A 37 -13.98 11.55 11.04
CA HIS A 37 -14.28 10.17 10.64
C HIS A 37 -13.42 9.22 11.46
N GLU A 38 -14.03 8.47 12.39
CA GLU A 38 -13.34 7.47 13.22
C GLU A 38 -12.86 6.27 12.41
N PHE A 39 -13.31 6.12 11.15
CA PHE A 39 -12.96 5.01 10.28
C PHE A 39 -12.70 5.48 8.86
N TYR A 40 -11.69 4.90 8.22
CA TYR A 40 -11.42 4.96 6.78
C TYR A 40 -12.44 4.07 6.06
N ASP A 41 -13.68 4.54 5.97
CA ASP A 41 -14.74 3.83 5.27
C ASP A 41 -14.63 4.00 3.75
N PHE A 42 -15.51 3.29 3.03
CA PHE A 42 -15.53 3.30 1.58
C PHE A 42 -15.78 4.72 1.01
N GLU A 43 -16.54 5.57 1.72
CA GLU A 43 -16.83 6.93 1.27
C GLU A 43 -15.60 7.83 1.41
N ALA A 44 -14.82 7.71 2.48
CA ALA A 44 -13.58 8.47 2.69
C ALA A 44 -12.50 8.11 1.65
N LYS A 45 -12.50 6.89 1.13
CA LYS A 45 -11.55 6.44 0.07
C LYS A 45 -11.75 7.15 -1.28
N TYR A 46 -12.92 7.68 -1.56
CA TYR A 46 -13.29 8.22 -2.87
C TYR A 46 -13.66 9.71 -2.88
N LEU A 47 -13.76 10.36 -1.71
CA LEU A 47 -13.99 11.80 -1.61
C LEU A 47 -12.63 12.50 -1.46
N ASP A 48 -12.22 13.27 -2.44
CA ASP A 48 -10.92 13.98 -2.53
C ASP A 48 -10.59 14.88 -1.32
N ASP A 49 -11.59 15.33 -0.56
CA ASP A 49 -11.43 16.25 0.57
C ASP A 49 -11.27 15.54 1.94
N ALA A 50 -11.48 14.21 2.02
CA ALA A 50 -11.48 13.49 3.29
C ALA A 50 -10.12 12.88 3.65
N THR A 51 -9.20 12.75 2.68
CA THR A 51 -7.89 12.11 2.88
C THR A 51 -6.76 12.88 2.24
N LYS A 52 -5.62 12.93 2.92
CA LYS A 52 -4.37 13.48 2.38
C LYS A 52 -3.37 12.35 2.18
N LEU A 53 -2.87 12.22 0.95
CA LEU A 53 -1.81 11.27 0.60
C LEU A 53 -0.45 11.95 0.65
N ILE A 54 0.46 11.47 1.48
CA ILE A 54 1.84 11.94 1.58
C ILE A 54 2.75 10.89 0.96
N VAL A 55 3.42 11.24 -0.15
CA VAL A 55 4.33 10.33 -0.85
C VAL A 55 5.59 11.10 -1.28
N PRO A 56 6.77 10.74 -0.81
CA PRO A 56 7.04 9.71 0.19
C PRO A 56 6.56 10.10 1.59
N ALA A 57 6.26 9.09 2.41
CA ALA A 57 5.92 9.28 3.82
C ALA A 57 7.11 9.83 4.62
N GLU A 58 6.84 10.73 5.56
CA GLU A 58 7.85 11.30 6.46
C GLU A 58 8.10 10.33 7.63
N ILE A 59 8.91 9.31 7.40
CA ILE A 59 9.31 8.28 8.38
C ILE A 59 10.81 8.05 8.35
N PRO A 60 11.41 7.55 9.46
CA PRO A 60 12.81 7.17 9.49
C PRO A 60 13.15 6.12 8.43
N GLU A 61 14.32 6.24 7.77
CA GLU A 61 14.74 5.31 6.70
C GLU A 61 14.82 3.86 7.18
N GLU A 62 15.18 3.62 8.44
CA GLU A 62 15.22 2.26 8.99
C GLU A 62 13.80 1.63 9.06
N ILE A 63 12.78 2.41 9.41
CA ILE A 63 11.38 1.98 9.37
C ILE A 63 10.95 1.74 7.92
N ALA A 64 11.30 2.64 7.00
CA ALA A 64 10.97 2.46 5.59
C ALA A 64 11.60 1.19 5.01
N LYS A 65 12.83 0.85 5.40
CA LYS A 65 13.49 -0.41 5.00
C LYS A 65 12.75 -1.63 5.55
N GLN A 66 12.33 -1.60 6.80
CA GLN A 66 11.55 -2.69 7.42
C GLN A 66 10.22 -2.90 6.70
N ILE A 67 9.47 -1.80 6.43
CA ILE A 67 8.20 -1.87 5.70
C ILE A 67 8.41 -2.51 4.32
N ARG A 68 9.42 -2.09 3.56
CA ARG A 68 9.73 -2.68 2.26
C ARG A 68 10.04 -4.17 2.35
N ALA A 69 10.83 -4.56 3.34
CA ALA A 69 11.18 -5.97 3.56
C ALA A 69 9.94 -6.81 3.90
N TYR A 70 9.10 -6.33 4.82
CA TYR A 70 7.88 -7.01 5.22
C TYR A 70 6.84 -7.06 4.10
N ALA A 71 6.74 -6.00 3.29
CA ALA A 71 5.85 -5.99 2.13
C ALA A 71 6.22 -7.08 1.12
N ILE A 72 7.51 -7.22 0.79
CA ILE A 72 8.00 -8.30 -0.10
C ILE A 72 7.76 -9.67 0.54
N GLN A 73 8.03 -9.81 1.84
CA GLN A 73 7.82 -11.07 2.55
C GLN A 73 6.35 -11.49 2.54
N ALA A 74 5.45 -10.57 2.87
CA ALA A 74 4.01 -10.81 2.87
C ALA A 74 3.50 -11.18 1.47
N PHE A 75 3.94 -10.44 0.44
CA PHE A 75 3.63 -10.72 -0.96
C PHE A 75 4.02 -12.14 -1.38
N ASN A 76 5.23 -12.57 -1.01
CA ASN A 76 5.73 -13.92 -1.32
C ASN A 76 4.99 -15.01 -0.54
N LEU A 77 4.67 -14.77 0.74
CA LEU A 77 4.01 -15.75 1.61
C LEU A 77 2.61 -16.13 1.11
N ILE A 78 1.88 -15.18 0.53
CA ILE A 78 0.56 -15.48 -0.05
C ILE A 78 0.64 -16.01 -1.49
N GLY A 79 1.84 -16.22 -2.03
CA GLY A 79 2.04 -16.63 -3.42
C GLY A 79 1.56 -15.60 -4.44
N ALA A 80 1.54 -14.32 -4.08
CA ALA A 80 1.13 -13.26 -4.99
C ALA A 80 2.15 -13.09 -6.11
N GLU A 81 1.67 -12.62 -7.25
CA GLU A 81 2.49 -12.38 -8.44
C GLU A 81 2.04 -11.10 -9.14
N GLY A 82 2.96 -10.47 -9.86
CA GLY A 82 2.70 -9.22 -10.54
C GLY A 82 2.81 -8.04 -9.60
N LEU A 83 1.71 -7.63 -9.01
CA LEU A 83 1.65 -6.43 -8.15
C LEU A 83 0.79 -6.66 -6.90
N ALA A 84 1.10 -5.90 -5.85
CA ALA A 84 0.21 -5.68 -4.70
C ALA A 84 0.55 -4.36 -4.02
N ARG A 85 -0.41 -3.80 -3.27
CA ARG A 85 -0.16 -2.81 -2.24
C ARG A 85 -0.30 -3.50 -0.88
N VAL A 86 0.68 -3.28 -0.03
CA VAL A 86 0.73 -3.85 1.32
C VAL A 86 0.63 -2.70 2.31
N ASP A 87 -0.36 -2.75 3.17
CA ASP A 87 -0.74 -1.68 4.05
C ASP A 87 -0.42 -2.06 5.50
N PHE A 88 0.13 -1.10 6.24
CA PHE A 88 0.61 -1.30 7.62
C PHE A 88 0.12 -0.20 8.53
N PHE A 89 -0.03 -0.52 9.82
CA PHE A 89 -0.06 0.48 10.88
C PHE A 89 1.34 0.64 11.50
N LEU A 90 1.87 1.86 11.45
CA LEU A 90 3.08 2.25 12.16
C LEU A 90 2.67 2.84 13.50
N LYS A 91 2.94 2.09 14.58
CA LYS A 91 2.60 2.49 15.95
C LYS A 91 3.55 3.56 16.50
N PRO A 92 3.16 4.31 17.55
CA PRO A 92 4.01 5.32 18.16
C PRO A 92 5.35 4.81 18.69
N ASP A 93 5.42 3.53 19.07
CA ASP A 93 6.63 2.87 19.53
C ASP A 93 7.56 2.40 18.40
N GLY A 94 7.18 2.67 17.14
CA GLY A 94 7.92 2.28 15.93
C GLY A 94 7.63 0.85 15.47
N SER A 95 6.81 0.08 16.17
CA SER A 95 6.41 -1.25 15.75
C SER A 95 5.44 -1.20 14.57
N LEU A 96 5.50 -2.23 13.73
CA LEU A 96 4.68 -2.36 12.51
C LEU A 96 3.66 -3.48 12.68
N VAL A 97 2.43 -3.21 12.30
CA VAL A 97 1.37 -4.22 12.20
C VAL A 97 0.93 -4.28 10.74
N LEU A 98 0.97 -5.48 10.13
CA LEU A 98 0.41 -5.70 8.81
C LEU A 98 -1.11 -5.58 8.91
N ASN A 99 -1.70 -4.72 8.07
CA ASN A 99 -3.14 -4.54 7.98
C ASN A 99 -3.74 -5.41 6.87
N GLU A 100 -3.43 -5.07 5.62
CA GLU A 100 -3.96 -5.80 4.47
C GLU A 100 -2.97 -5.93 3.31
N ILE A 101 -3.24 -6.89 2.41
CA ILE A 101 -2.55 -7.03 1.13
C ILE A 101 -3.59 -6.90 0.02
N ASN A 102 -3.51 -5.81 -0.74
CA ASN A 102 -4.40 -5.53 -1.84
C ASN A 102 -3.76 -5.93 -3.16
N THR A 103 -4.18 -7.06 -3.72
CA THR A 103 -3.64 -7.61 -4.99
C THR A 103 -4.23 -6.94 -6.23
N MET A 104 -5.20 -6.05 -6.06
CA MET A 104 -5.83 -5.27 -7.14
C MET A 104 -6.02 -3.81 -6.70
N PRO A 105 -4.92 -3.10 -6.36
CA PRO A 105 -5.01 -1.73 -5.86
C PRO A 105 -5.55 -0.79 -6.94
N GLY A 106 -6.14 0.34 -6.49
CA GLY A 106 -6.54 1.41 -7.39
C GLY A 106 -5.39 1.83 -8.32
N PHE A 107 -5.68 1.99 -9.61
CA PHE A 107 -4.67 2.19 -10.64
C PHE A 107 -4.97 3.38 -11.55
N THR A 108 -5.55 4.46 -10.99
CA THR A 108 -5.65 5.75 -11.68
C THR A 108 -4.37 6.56 -11.47
N ALA A 109 -4.15 7.61 -12.24
CA ALA A 109 -2.97 8.48 -12.09
C ALA A 109 -2.86 9.12 -10.69
N THR A 110 -3.97 9.28 -9.98
CA THR A 110 -4.05 9.84 -8.63
C THR A 110 -4.05 8.78 -7.52
N SER A 111 -4.21 7.50 -7.86
CA SER A 111 -4.21 6.40 -6.89
C SER A 111 -2.85 6.24 -6.20
N MET A 112 -2.86 5.75 -4.96
CA MET A 112 -1.65 5.58 -4.15
C MET A 112 -0.62 4.70 -4.85
N TYR A 113 -0.99 3.53 -5.37
CA TYR A 113 -0.03 2.57 -5.93
C TYR A 113 0.85 3.18 -7.05
N PRO A 114 0.32 3.85 -8.10
CA PRO A 114 1.15 4.54 -9.09
C PRO A 114 1.99 5.68 -8.51
N ARG A 115 1.47 6.42 -7.52
CA ARG A 115 2.21 7.52 -6.87
C ARG A 115 3.42 7.02 -6.09
N LEU A 116 3.31 5.86 -5.42
CA LEU A 116 4.42 5.20 -4.74
C LEU A 116 5.57 4.89 -5.73
N TRP A 117 5.22 4.37 -6.91
CA TRP A 117 6.21 4.05 -7.94
C TRP A 117 6.79 5.30 -8.61
N GLN A 118 5.99 6.36 -8.80
CA GLN A 118 6.50 7.64 -9.27
C GLN A 118 7.53 8.23 -8.30
N ALA A 119 7.26 8.19 -7.00
CA ALA A 119 8.22 8.60 -5.97
C ALA A 119 9.47 7.71 -5.94
N SER A 120 9.38 6.49 -6.45
CA SER A 120 10.51 5.56 -6.63
C SER A 120 11.25 5.75 -7.96
N GLY A 121 10.89 6.78 -8.76
CA GLY A 121 11.52 7.08 -10.04
C GLY A 121 10.94 6.31 -11.25
N ILE A 122 9.83 5.58 -11.10
CA ILE A 122 9.17 4.87 -12.18
C ILE A 122 7.95 5.66 -12.65
N THR A 123 7.97 6.13 -13.89
CA THR A 123 6.82 6.84 -14.48
C THR A 123 5.61 5.92 -14.63
N TYR A 124 4.40 6.49 -14.68
CA TYR A 124 3.16 5.74 -14.88
C TYR A 124 3.21 4.82 -16.12
N GLN A 125 3.73 5.33 -17.25
CA GLN A 125 3.89 4.55 -18.48
C GLN A 125 4.87 3.38 -18.30
N ASN A 126 6.00 3.62 -17.64
CA ASN A 126 6.99 2.57 -17.36
C ASN A 126 6.43 1.52 -16.39
N LEU A 127 5.63 1.93 -15.42
CA LEU A 127 4.96 1.01 -14.50
C LEU A 127 4.03 0.05 -15.26
N ILE A 128 3.20 0.55 -16.17
CA ILE A 128 2.34 -0.28 -17.02
C ILE A 128 3.19 -1.23 -17.88
N THR A 129 4.26 -0.72 -18.46
CA THR A 129 5.18 -1.53 -19.29
C THR A 129 5.79 -2.68 -18.49
N GLU A 130 6.24 -2.41 -17.26
CA GLU A 130 6.81 -3.45 -16.38
C GLU A 130 5.76 -4.50 -15.97
N LEU A 131 4.52 -4.09 -15.69
CA LEU A 131 3.43 -5.01 -15.38
C LEU A 131 3.13 -5.95 -16.56
N ILE A 132 3.09 -5.43 -17.78
CA ILE A 132 2.93 -6.24 -19.00
C ILE A 132 4.09 -7.23 -19.13
N ARG A 133 5.34 -6.80 -18.93
CA ARG A 133 6.51 -7.66 -19.00
C ARG A 133 6.49 -8.79 -17.97
N VAL A 134 6.06 -8.49 -16.74
CA VAL A 134 5.90 -9.50 -15.68
C VAL A 134 4.85 -10.52 -16.07
N ALA A 135 3.70 -10.08 -16.59
CA ALA A 135 2.64 -10.96 -17.06
C ALA A 135 3.09 -11.87 -18.23
N GLN A 136 3.84 -11.33 -19.18
CA GLN A 136 4.33 -12.10 -20.34
C GLN A 136 5.34 -13.20 -19.98
N LYS A 137 6.11 -13.06 -18.88
CA LYS A 137 7.04 -14.09 -18.44
C LYS A 137 6.38 -15.37 -17.96
N LYS A 138 5.09 -15.33 -17.62
CA LYS A 138 4.30 -16.48 -17.17
C LYS A 138 3.76 -17.33 -18.30
N VAL A 139 3.68 -16.80 -19.50
CA VAL A 139 3.08 -17.49 -20.67
C VAL A 139 4.07 -18.43 -21.34
N LYS A 140 5.27 -18.55 -20.80
CA LYS A 140 6.31 -19.52 -21.21
C LYS A 140 6.46 -20.64 -20.19
#